data_c5cd589e07b40e2c49df92d347a4650f
#
_entry.id   c5cd589e07b40e2c49df92d347a4650f
#
_cell.length_a   1.000
_cell.length_b   1.000
_cell.length_c   1.000
_cell.angle_alpha   90.00
_cell.angle_beta   90.00
_cell.angle_gamma   90.00
#
_symmetry.space_group_name_H-M   'P 1'
#
loop_
_entity.id
_entity.type
_entity.pdbx_description
1 polymer ?
#
loop_
_entity_poly.entity_id
_entity_poly.type
_entity_poly.pdbx_seq_one_letter_code
_entity_poly.pdbx_strand_id
1 'polypeptide(L)'
;MRHRTDVVVIGAGIAGIATAYELIGRGRTVLLLDRDAEENLGGLAKESFGGIWFAGTPLQRRYGIRDSAALGLADWLAFGELGPKDRWPRAWAEAYVERCVREVYDWLRDLDVEFMPMPMWVERGLHVPGNSVPRWHIVWGTGHVLSERLAGHLLGHPARDLLTTRFGHRVDELLTHDGRVTGCRGVVEQTGEEFEVEAESLVVASGGINGDIDRVRANWHTDWGRPPEVILNGSHRFADGRLHDAAGSVGAAITHLDWQWNYAAGVRHWRPRKPGHGLSLVPPKSALWLDWRGERIGPMPLVTGYDTHDLVAQICRQERGYSWQLLNRRIALKELAVSGAEFNPAFRDRKRLRVARDLLLGNRWLYEELTANCEDIVVAGTLPELVERMNELVGDGSVDYAAVHEAASRYDERIGRGPRFHNDEQLRRIEFARRWTGDRLRTCRFQKILDPKAGPLVAIREFVISRKSMGGLQTDLESRVLDLRGRPVP
;
A
#
# COMPACT_ATOMS: atom_id res chain seq x y z
N MET A 1 -0.32 36.56 -3.67
CA MET A 1 1.18 36.65 -3.53
C MET A 1 1.87 36.17 -4.80
N ARG A 2 3.03 36.79 -5.19
CA ARG A 2 3.83 36.32 -6.34
C ARG A 2 5.19 35.84 -5.86
N HIS A 3 5.65 34.70 -6.38
CA HIS A 3 6.94 34.11 -6.10
C HIS A 3 7.70 33.84 -7.40
N ARG A 4 9.03 33.86 -7.35
CA ARG A 4 9.91 33.46 -8.45
C ARG A 4 10.99 32.54 -7.93
N THR A 5 11.30 31.47 -8.66
CA THR A 5 12.31 30.47 -8.31
C THR A 5 12.83 29.78 -9.58
N ASP A 6 13.97 29.07 -9.51
CA ASP A 6 14.41 28.24 -10.63
C ASP A 6 13.46 27.05 -10.83
N VAL A 7 13.11 26.36 -9.73
CA VAL A 7 12.24 25.18 -9.79
C VAL A 7 11.14 25.26 -8.72
N VAL A 8 9.90 25.06 -9.13
CA VAL A 8 8.80 24.81 -8.20
C VAL A 8 8.51 23.30 -8.15
N VAL A 9 8.48 22.75 -6.95
CA VAL A 9 8.14 21.35 -6.68
C VAL A 9 6.78 21.32 -5.97
N ILE A 10 5.79 20.66 -6.60
CA ILE A 10 4.42 20.59 -6.09
C ILE A 10 4.17 19.22 -5.48
N GLY A 11 4.05 19.19 -4.15
CA GLY A 11 3.90 17.99 -3.32
C GLY A 11 5.17 17.66 -2.52
N ALA A 12 5.05 17.65 -1.19
CA ALA A 12 6.12 17.33 -0.25
C ALA A 12 6.04 15.89 0.29
N GLY A 13 5.59 14.96 -0.56
CA GLY A 13 5.79 13.54 -0.38
C GLY A 13 7.25 13.13 -0.61
N ILE A 14 7.59 11.84 -0.47
CA ILE A 14 8.99 11.37 -0.64
C ILE A 14 9.59 11.76 -2.01
N ALA A 15 8.79 11.78 -3.08
CA ALA A 15 9.27 12.18 -4.41
C ALA A 15 9.67 13.66 -4.43
N GLY A 16 8.82 14.55 -3.90
CA GLY A 16 9.12 15.98 -3.84
C GLY A 16 10.29 16.29 -2.91
N ILE A 17 10.39 15.62 -1.75
CA ILE A 17 11.50 15.76 -0.82
C ILE A 17 12.82 15.36 -1.50
N ALA A 18 12.86 14.18 -2.15
CA ALA A 18 14.06 13.69 -2.84
C ALA A 18 14.46 14.63 -3.99
N THR A 19 13.49 15.10 -4.78
CA THR A 19 13.75 16.05 -5.86
C THR A 19 14.29 17.37 -5.33
N ALA A 20 13.68 17.95 -4.28
CA ALA A 20 14.15 19.19 -3.69
C ALA A 20 15.59 19.05 -3.13
N TYR A 21 15.87 17.92 -2.45
CA TYR A 21 17.19 17.60 -1.92
C TYR A 21 18.27 17.61 -3.03
N GLU A 22 18.03 16.91 -4.12
CA GLU A 22 18.94 16.83 -5.26
C GLU A 22 19.13 18.19 -5.97
N LEU A 23 18.05 18.98 -6.10
CA LEU A 23 18.09 20.27 -6.78
C LEU A 23 18.89 21.32 -6.00
N ILE A 24 18.65 21.46 -4.68
CA ILE A 24 19.43 22.40 -3.87
C ILE A 24 20.90 21.98 -3.77
N GLY A 25 21.18 20.65 -3.76
CA GLY A 25 22.55 20.12 -3.83
C GLY A 25 23.27 20.47 -5.14
N ARG A 26 22.52 20.80 -6.19
CA ARG A 26 23.03 21.25 -7.50
C ARG A 26 22.99 22.78 -7.65
N GLY A 27 22.72 23.51 -6.57
CA GLY A 27 22.73 24.97 -6.55
C GLY A 27 21.49 25.63 -7.16
N ARG A 28 20.36 24.91 -7.30
CA ARG A 28 19.11 25.47 -7.81
C ARG A 28 18.27 26.00 -6.65
N THR A 29 17.66 27.16 -6.86
CA THR A 29 16.63 27.69 -5.94
C THR A 29 15.34 26.90 -6.11
N VAL A 30 14.75 26.42 -5.01
CA VAL A 30 13.57 25.57 -5.01
C VAL A 30 12.48 26.15 -4.12
N LEU A 31 11.26 26.26 -4.67
CA LEU A 31 10.05 26.46 -3.88
C LEU A 31 9.28 25.13 -3.80
N LEU A 32 9.24 24.56 -2.61
CA LEU A 32 8.51 23.34 -2.33
C LEU A 32 7.12 23.69 -1.77
N LEU A 33 6.08 23.37 -2.53
CA LEU A 33 4.69 23.60 -2.17
C LEU A 33 4.03 22.30 -1.71
N ASP A 34 3.28 22.34 -0.61
CA ASP A 34 2.38 21.26 -0.25
C ASP A 34 1.03 21.80 0.22
N ARG A 35 -0.02 21.07 -0.13
CA ARG A 35 -1.38 21.36 0.28
C ARG A 35 -1.64 21.03 1.74
N ASP A 36 -0.94 20.04 2.29
CA ASP A 36 -1.09 19.60 3.67
C ASP A 36 -0.27 20.47 4.63
N ALA A 37 -0.44 20.24 5.92
CA ALA A 37 0.29 20.92 6.97
C ALA A 37 1.74 20.38 7.08
N GLU A 38 2.63 21.18 7.65
CA GLU A 38 4.06 20.88 7.78
C GLU A 38 4.32 19.56 8.54
N GLU A 39 3.53 19.28 9.57
CA GLU A 39 3.63 18.04 10.35
C GLU A 39 3.38 16.77 9.53
N ASN A 40 2.73 16.89 8.36
CA ASN A 40 2.45 15.80 7.45
C ASN A 40 3.51 15.64 6.35
N LEU A 41 4.61 16.39 6.40
CA LEU A 41 5.75 16.25 5.49
C LEU A 41 6.15 14.77 5.33
N GLY A 42 6.24 14.30 4.08
CA GLY A 42 6.42 12.90 3.71
C GLY A 42 5.18 12.23 3.09
N GLY A 43 4.01 12.87 3.18
CA GLY A 43 2.76 12.45 2.53
C GLY A 43 2.35 11.02 2.88
N LEU A 44 1.75 10.30 1.92
CA LEU A 44 1.27 8.92 2.12
C LEU A 44 2.39 7.96 2.58
N ALA A 45 3.63 8.21 2.19
CA ALA A 45 4.75 7.35 2.61
C ALA A 45 4.93 7.35 4.13
N LYS A 46 4.71 8.46 4.81
CA LYS A 46 4.80 8.58 6.28
C LYS A 46 3.79 7.69 7.00
N GLU A 47 2.61 7.47 6.42
CA GLU A 47 1.58 6.57 6.96
C GLU A 47 1.84 5.10 6.64
N SER A 48 2.72 4.80 5.67
CA SER A 48 2.95 3.45 5.16
C SER A 48 3.75 2.56 6.11
N PHE A 49 3.75 1.25 5.85
CA PHE A 49 4.63 0.30 6.54
C PHE A 49 6.09 0.40 6.07
N GLY A 50 6.38 1.14 4.99
CA GLY A 50 7.73 1.45 4.52
C GLY A 50 8.42 0.30 3.81
N GLY A 51 7.68 -0.51 3.06
CA GLY A 51 8.28 -1.57 2.24
C GLY A 51 8.68 -1.07 0.87
N ILE A 52 9.88 -1.43 0.43
CA ILE A 52 10.45 -1.08 -0.88
C ILE A 52 10.92 -2.38 -1.57
N TRP A 53 10.62 -2.49 -2.86
CA TRP A 53 11.05 -3.62 -3.68
C TRP A 53 12.46 -3.39 -4.21
N PHE A 54 13.38 -4.34 -4.01
CA PHE A 54 14.73 -4.31 -4.57
C PHE A 54 15.15 -5.69 -5.06
N ALA A 55 16.00 -5.73 -6.10
CA ALA A 55 16.60 -6.93 -6.64
C ALA A 55 18.14 -6.87 -6.55
N GLY A 56 18.77 -7.92 -5.99
CA GLY A 56 20.22 -8.05 -5.96
C GLY A 56 20.94 -7.26 -4.85
N THR A 57 20.26 -6.93 -3.74
CA THR A 57 20.86 -6.16 -2.63
C THR A 57 21.91 -6.93 -1.84
N PRO A 58 22.84 -6.23 -1.15
CA PRO A 58 23.73 -6.85 -0.17
C PRO A 58 22.97 -7.61 0.94
N LEU A 59 21.80 -7.10 1.33
CA LEU A 59 20.95 -7.73 2.33
C LEU A 59 20.41 -9.08 1.86
N GLN A 60 19.95 -9.19 0.61
CA GLN A 60 19.53 -10.46 0.02
C GLN A 60 20.68 -11.49 0.00
N ARG A 61 21.87 -11.09 -0.45
CA ARG A 61 23.06 -11.95 -0.47
C ARG A 61 23.42 -12.49 0.93
N ARG A 62 23.33 -11.65 1.97
CA ARG A 62 23.58 -12.04 3.37
C ARG A 62 22.65 -13.17 3.84
N TYR A 63 21.44 -13.26 3.29
CA TYR A 63 20.47 -14.32 3.60
C TYR A 63 20.47 -15.47 2.59
N GLY A 64 21.49 -15.55 1.73
CA GLY A 64 21.62 -16.60 0.73
C GLY A 64 20.61 -16.52 -0.40
N ILE A 65 19.91 -15.37 -0.55
CA ILE A 65 18.99 -15.14 -1.66
C ILE A 65 19.81 -14.82 -2.90
N ARG A 66 19.70 -15.69 -3.89
CA ARG A 66 20.31 -15.46 -5.21
C ARG A 66 19.35 -14.67 -6.07
N ASP A 67 19.60 -13.39 -6.20
CA ASP A 67 18.80 -12.45 -7.00
C ASP A 67 19.68 -11.58 -7.88
N SER A 68 19.10 -11.09 -8.97
CA SER A 68 19.78 -10.21 -9.93
C SER A 68 18.77 -9.29 -10.61
N ALA A 69 19.25 -8.22 -11.25
CA ALA A 69 18.44 -7.34 -12.07
C ALA A 69 17.69 -8.12 -13.17
N ALA A 70 18.37 -9.05 -13.86
CA ALA A 70 17.76 -9.87 -14.91
C ALA A 70 16.62 -10.75 -14.38
N LEU A 71 16.79 -11.41 -13.23
CA LEU A 71 15.74 -12.21 -12.61
C LEU A 71 14.59 -11.34 -12.10
N GLY A 72 14.92 -10.19 -11.51
CA GLY A 72 13.93 -9.22 -11.03
C GLY A 72 13.07 -8.65 -12.16
N LEU A 73 13.69 -8.34 -13.29
CA LEU A 73 13.00 -7.85 -14.49
C LEU A 73 12.10 -8.94 -15.10
N ALA A 74 12.59 -10.17 -15.19
CA ALA A 74 11.79 -11.28 -15.71
C ALA A 74 10.52 -11.50 -14.88
N ASP A 75 10.63 -11.50 -13.55
CA ASP A 75 9.50 -11.61 -12.64
C ASP A 75 8.54 -10.40 -12.77
N TRP A 76 9.09 -9.18 -12.87
CA TRP A 76 8.27 -7.98 -13.03
C TRP A 76 7.47 -7.99 -14.32
N LEU A 77 8.11 -8.32 -15.45
CA LEU A 77 7.43 -8.36 -16.75
C LEU A 77 6.41 -9.50 -16.84
N ALA A 78 6.66 -10.62 -16.16
CA ALA A 78 5.71 -11.73 -16.12
C ALA A 78 4.45 -11.38 -15.31
N PHE A 79 4.59 -10.63 -14.22
CA PHE A 79 3.48 -10.29 -13.31
C PHE A 79 2.83 -8.95 -13.63
N GLY A 80 3.54 -8.05 -14.30
CA GLY A 80 3.12 -6.66 -14.50
C GLY A 80 2.11 -6.45 -15.63
N GLU A 81 1.75 -7.50 -16.38
CA GLU A 81 0.74 -7.46 -17.47
C GLU A 81 1.01 -6.36 -18.53
N LEU A 82 2.28 -5.98 -18.71
CA LEU A 82 2.67 -4.91 -19.63
C LEU A 82 2.54 -5.36 -21.09
N GLY A 83 1.66 -4.70 -21.82
CA GLY A 83 1.39 -4.96 -23.22
C GLY A 83 2.38 -4.28 -24.18
N PRO A 84 2.22 -4.49 -25.51
CA PRO A 84 3.09 -3.86 -26.53
C PRO A 84 3.01 -2.33 -26.56
N LYS A 85 1.90 -1.75 -26.07
CA LYS A 85 1.69 -0.29 -26.01
C LYS A 85 2.33 0.37 -24.79
N ASP A 86 2.72 -0.43 -23.78
CA ASP A 86 3.25 0.04 -22.50
C ASP A 86 4.77 0.30 -22.56
N ARG A 87 5.18 1.06 -23.59
CA ARG A 87 6.60 1.38 -23.82
C ARG A 87 7.25 2.00 -22.58
N TRP A 88 6.63 3.04 -22.01
CA TRP A 88 7.21 3.77 -20.90
C TRP A 88 7.12 3.04 -19.57
N PRO A 89 5.99 2.41 -19.19
CA PRO A 89 5.94 1.52 -18.03
C PRO A 89 7.01 0.42 -18.06
N ARG A 90 7.25 -0.19 -19.24
CA ARG A 90 8.32 -1.18 -19.45
C ARG A 90 9.71 -0.57 -19.29
N ALA A 91 9.97 0.57 -19.93
CA ALA A 91 11.27 1.25 -19.83
C ALA A 91 11.58 1.68 -18.38
N TRP A 92 10.58 2.14 -17.64
CA TRP A 92 10.73 2.46 -16.22
C TRP A 92 10.96 1.21 -15.36
N ALA A 93 10.30 0.09 -15.63
CA ALA A 93 10.56 -1.18 -14.94
C ALA A 93 12.01 -1.64 -15.17
N GLU A 94 12.49 -1.61 -16.41
CA GLU A 94 13.87 -1.94 -16.78
C GLU A 94 14.88 -1.03 -16.07
N ALA A 95 14.69 0.30 -16.16
CA ALA A 95 15.57 1.28 -15.52
C ALA A 95 15.58 1.13 -13.99
N TYR A 96 14.41 0.92 -13.37
CA TYR A 96 14.32 0.74 -11.92
C TYR A 96 15.05 -0.53 -11.46
N VAL A 97 14.76 -1.67 -12.10
CA VAL A 97 15.37 -2.95 -11.71
C VAL A 97 16.89 -2.92 -11.86
N GLU A 98 17.39 -2.30 -12.92
CA GLU A 98 18.83 -2.16 -13.14
C GLU A 98 19.52 -1.26 -12.11
N ARG A 99 18.86 -0.17 -11.71
CA ARG A 99 19.46 0.91 -10.92
C ARG A 99 19.06 0.91 -9.45
N CYS A 100 18.03 0.15 -9.05
CA CYS A 100 17.40 0.24 -7.72
C CYS A 100 18.38 0.04 -6.56
N VAL A 101 19.44 -0.76 -6.72
CA VAL A 101 20.43 -0.95 -5.65
C VAL A 101 21.27 0.30 -5.50
N ARG A 102 21.91 0.77 -6.58
CA ARG A 102 22.83 1.90 -6.52
C ARG A 102 22.12 3.23 -6.25
N GLU A 103 21.00 3.48 -6.98
CA GLU A 103 20.36 4.80 -6.98
C GLU A 103 19.26 4.95 -5.92
N VAL A 104 18.79 3.84 -5.35
CA VAL A 104 17.75 3.90 -4.31
C VAL A 104 18.22 3.25 -3.01
N TYR A 105 18.64 1.96 -3.03
CA TYR A 105 19.02 1.27 -1.79
C TYR A 105 20.26 1.90 -1.14
N ASP A 106 21.34 2.09 -1.89
CA ASP A 106 22.57 2.67 -1.36
C ASP A 106 22.36 4.15 -1.00
N TRP A 107 21.68 4.93 -1.84
CA TRP A 107 21.30 6.32 -1.54
C TRP A 107 20.50 6.46 -0.24
N LEU A 108 19.51 5.61 -0.02
CA LEU A 108 18.75 5.60 1.25
C LEU A 108 19.64 5.21 2.45
N ARG A 109 20.59 4.29 2.24
CA ARG A 109 21.56 3.92 3.27
C ARG A 109 22.49 5.08 3.64
N ASP A 110 22.91 5.86 2.67
CA ASP A 110 23.73 7.08 2.86
C ASP A 110 22.95 8.17 3.60
N LEU A 111 21.61 8.16 3.51
CA LEU A 111 20.71 9.02 4.28
C LEU A 111 20.22 8.38 5.59
N ASP A 112 20.98 7.47 6.19
CA ASP A 112 20.70 6.81 7.47
C ASP A 112 19.38 6.03 7.54
N VAL A 113 18.86 5.59 6.40
CA VAL A 113 17.69 4.71 6.36
C VAL A 113 18.13 3.26 6.57
N GLU A 114 17.69 2.66 7.66
CA GLU A 114 17.95 1.25 7.97
C GLU A 114 16.79 0.37 7.52
N PHE A 115 17.12 -0.85 7.06
CA PHE A 115 16.13 -1.85 6.72
C PHE A 115 16.06 -2.96 7.77
N MET A 116 14.90 -3.61 7.87
CA MET A 116 14.77 -4.87 8.61
C MET A 116 15.83 -5.86 8.15
N PRO A 117 16.34 -6.69 9.06
CA PRO A 117 17.46 -7.58 8.74
C PRO A 117 17.14 -8.59 7.63
N MET A 118 15.88 -8.86 7.34
CA MET A 118 15.48 -9.90 6.38
C MET A 118 14.46 -9.37 5.37
N PRO A 119 14.70 -9.54 4.06
CA PRO A 119 13.70 -9.27 3.04
C PRO A 119 12.50 -10.21 3.17
N MET A 120 11.31 -9.70 2.84
CA MET A 120 10.06 -10.43 2.93
C MET A 120 9.52 -10.80 1.54
N TRP A 121 8.65 -11.79 1.50
CA TRP A 121 7.90 -12.13 0.31
C TRP A 121 6.72 -11.17 0.10
N VAL A 122 6.48 -10.83 -1.16
CA VAL A 122 5.30 -10.10 -1.65
C VAL A 122 5.01 -10.59 -3.06
N GLU A 123 3.72 -10.62 -3.45
CA GLU A 123 3.27 -10.94 -4.81
C GLU A 123 4.05 -12.11 -5.42
N ARG A 124 3.83 -13.32 -4.90
CA ARG A 124 4.49 -14.56 -5.36
C ARG A 124 3.96 -15.05 -6.70
N GLY A 125 2.85 -14.48 -7.14
CA GLY A 125 2.08 -14.95 -8.26
C GLY A 125 1.13 -16.10 -7.90
N LEU A 126 0.01 -16.18 -8.61
CA LEU A 126 -0.99 -17.22 -8.46
C LEU A 126 -1.26 -17.91 -9.79
N HIS A 127 -1.78 -17.18 -10.76
CA HIS A 127 -2.08 -17.65 -12.11
C HIS A 127 -0.92 -17.40 -13.07
N VAL A 128 -0.13 -16.39 -12.79
CA VAL A 128 1.12 -16.05 -13.48
C VAL A 128 2.28 -15.98 -12.48
N PRO A 129 3.52 -16.20 -12.92
CA PRO A 129 4.69 -16.06 -12.06
C PRO A 129 4.81 -14.64 -11.51
N GLY A 130 4.99 -14.52 -10.21
CA GLY A 130 5.33 -13.26 -9.53
C GLY A 130 6.76 -13.27 -9.04
N ASN A 131 7.03 -12.66 -7.88
CA ASN A 131 8.38 -12.67 -7.32
C ASN A 131 8.86 -14.09 -7.02
N SER A 132 9.93 -14.51 -7.65
CA SER A 132 10.55 -15.82 -7.47
C SER A 132 11.44 -15.92 -6.23
N VAL A 133 11.81 -14.78 -5.63
CA VAL A 133 12.59 -14.65 -4.40
C VAL A 133 12.06 -13.50 -3.53
N PRO A 134 12.39 -13.46 -2.22
CA PRO A 134 12.02 -12.35 -1.35
C PRO A 134 12.70 -11.04 -1.76
N ARG A 135 11.91 -10.00 -2.09
CA ARG A 135 12.39 -8.68 -2.53
C ARG A 135 11.86 -7.50 -1.73
N TRP A 136 10.94 -7.74 -0.79
CA TRP A 136 10.32 -6.69 -0.01
C TRP A 136 11.21 -6.30 1.18
N HIS A 137 11.88 -5.15 1.06
CA HIS A 137 12.74 -4.59 2.08
C HIS A 137 11.94 -3.59 2.91
N ILE A 138 11.77 -3.88 4.19
CA ILE A 138 10.98 -3.03 5.09
C ILE A 138 11.92 -2.09 5.84
N VAL A 139 11.66 -0.80 5.77
CA VAL A 139 12.39 0.22 6.53
C VAL A 139 12.19 -0.01 8.03
N TRP A 140 13.27 -0.04 8.80
CA TRP A 140 13.23 -0.16 10.25
C TRP A 140 12.73 1.16 10.86
N GLY A 141 11.48 1.16 11.29
CA GLY A 141 10.73 2.33 11.77
C GLY A 141 9.59 2.74 10.85
N THR A 142 9.25 1.88 9.85
CA THR A 142 8.18 2.09 8.87
C THR A 142 8.45 3.25 7.89
N GLY A 143 7.47 3.61 7.08
CA GLY A 143 7.52 4.80 6.24
C GLY A 143 7.58 6.12 7.03
N HIS A 144 7.24 6.07 8.32
CA HIS A 144 7.40 7.21 9.24
C HIS A 144 8.87 7.61 9.34
N VAL A 145 9.76 6.68 9.72
CA VAL A 145 11.20 6.95 9.81
C VAL A 145 11.82 7.26 8.44
N LEU A 146 11.36 6.59 7.37
CA LEU A 146 11.78 6.95 6.00
C LEU A 146 11.55 8.43 5.73
N SER A 147 10.32 8.90 5.96
CA SER A 147 9.95 10.30 5.72
C SER A 147 10.69 11.27 6.64
N GLU A 148 10.87 10.92 7.92
CA GLU A 148 11.63 11.73 8.86
C GLU A 148 13.10 11.88 8.47
N ARG A 149 13.76 10.79 8.02
CA ARG A 149 15.15 10.84 7.55
C ARG A 149 15.29 11.70 6.31
N LEU A 150 14.48 11.47 5.30
CA LEU A 150 14.52 12.27 4.07
C LEU A 150 14.25 13.75 4.34
N ALA A 151 13.22 14.07 5.14
CA ALA A 151 12.92 15.44 5.52
C ALA A 151 14.05 16.06 6.35
N GLY A 152 14.63 15.32 7.31
CA GLY A 152 15.74 15.78 8.12
C GLY A 152 16.98 16.14 7.29
N HIS A 153 17.35 15.31 6.32
CA HIS A 153 18.45 15.58 5.40
C HIS A 153 18.16 16.77 4.47
N LEU A 154 16.92 16.92 3.97
CA LEU A 154 16.53 18.09 3.19
C LEU A 154 16.61 19.39 4.00
N LEU A 155 16.03 19.41 5.20
CA LEU A 155 15.98 20.60 6.04
C LEU A 155 17.34 20.93 6.69
N GLY A 156 18.21 19.94 6.86
CA GLY A 156 19.59 20.10 7.34
C GLY A 156 20.65 20.21 6.24
N HIS A 157 20.24 20.32 4.96
CA HIS A 157 21.17 20.34 3.83
C HIS A 157 22.10 21.58 3.89
N PRO A 158 23.38 21.48 3.56
CA PRO A 158 24.30 22.65 3.54
C PRO A 158 23.82 23.81 2.66
N ALA A 159 23.10 23.52 1.58
CA ALA A 159 22.49 24.54 0.71
C ALA A 159 21.00 24.81 1.06
N ARG A 160 20.61 24.67 2.33
CA ARG A 160 19.23 24.87 2.79
C ARG A 160 18.66 26.26 2.44
N ASP A 161 19.51 27.26 2.36
CA ASP A 161 19.13 28.64 2.01
C ASP A 161 18.55 28.77 0.60
N LEU A 162 18.79 27.80 -0.28
CA LEU A 162 18.19 27.71 -1.61
C LEU A 162 16.77 27.11 -1.61
N LEU A 163 16.29 26.60 -0.47
CA LEU A 163 14.97 26.00 -0.35
C LEU A 163 14.00 26.92 0.40
N THR A 164 12.87 27.22 -0.22
CA THR A 164 11.70 27.78 0.42
C THR A 164 10.59 26.72 0.49
N THR A 165 9.98 26.55 1.65
CA THR A 165 8.84 25.64 1.84
C THR A 165 7.56 26.43 2.10
N ARG A 166 6.43 26.01 1.55
CA ARG A 166 5.10 26.57 1.80
C ARG A 166 4.10 25.43 1.96
N PHE A 167 3.49 25.35 3.11
CA PHE A 167 2.44 24.37 3.45
C PHE A 167 1.06 25.05 3.41
N GLY A 168 -0.01 24.25 3.29
CA GLY A 168 -1.36 24.76 3.10
C GLY A 168 -1.56 25.43 1.75
N HIS A 169 -0.68 25.20 0.77
CA HIS A 169 -0.73 25.84 -0.56
C HIS A 169 -1.24 24.83 -1.60
N ARG A 170 -2.50 24.98 -2.00
CA ARG A 170 -3.12 24.16 -3.05
C ARG A 170 -2.86 24.77 -4.41
N VAL A 171 -2.20 24.03 -5.28
CA VAL A 171 -2.05 24.40 -6.69
C VAL A 171 -3.24 23.86 -7.47
N ASP A 172 -3.89 24.73 -8.25
CA ASP A 172 -5.07 24.42 -9.05
C ASP A 172 -4.80 24.48 -10.56
N GLU A 173 -3.83 25.27 -11.01
CA GLU A 173 -3.54 25.51 -12.43
C GLU A 173 -2.04 25.53 -12.72
N LEU A 174 -1.67 25.09 -13.93
CA LEU A 174 -0.34 25.28 -14.50
C LEU A 174 -0.42 26.46 -15.49
N LEU A 175 0.50 27.41 -15.35
CA LEU A 175 0.56 28.61 -16.18
C LEU A 175 1.42 28.36 -17.41
N THR A 176 1.00 28.85 -18.56
CA THR A 176 1.75 28.72 -19.80
C THR A 176 2.00 30.08 -20.45
N HIS A 177 3.17 30.23 -21.05
CA HIS A 177 3.53 31.37 -21.89
C HIS A 177 4.26 30.85 -23.13
N ASP A 178 3.84 31.27 -24.30
CA ASP A 178 4.40 30.84 -25.60
C ASP A 178 4.49 29.31 -25.75
N GLY A 179 3.46 28.61 -25.27
CA GLY A 179 3.36 27.14 -25.33
C GLY A 179 4.27 26.37 -24.35
N ARG A 180 4.92 27.08 -23.42
CA ARG A 180 5.74 26.49 -22.35
C ARG A 180 5.05 26.64 -21.00
N VAL A 181 5.21 25.64 -20.12
CA VAL A 181 4.80 25.76 -18.72
C VAL A 181 5.82 26.64 -18.00
N THR A 182 5.37 27.77 -17.45
CA THR A 182 6.22 28.79 -16.83
C THR A 182 5.91 29.02 -15.36
N GLY A 183 4.95 28.29 -14.78
CA GLY A 183 4.60 28.46 -13.39
C GLY A 183 3.31 27.75 -13.00
N CYS A 184 2.80 28.11 -11.83
CA CYS A 184 1.53 27.61 -11.32
C CYS A 184 0.77 28.68 -10.53
N ARG A 185 -0.54 28.46 -10.39
CA ARG A 185 -1.45 29.28 -9.58
C ARG A 185 -2.24 28.39 -8.63
N GLY A 186 -2.62 28.95 -7.49
CA GLY A 186 -3.42 28.26 -6.51
C GLY A 186 -3.89 29.14 -5.38
N VAL A 187 -4.36 28.53 -4.31
CA VAL A 187 -4.87 29.20 -3.13
C VAL A 187 -4.24 28.68 -1.86
N VAL A 188 -4.09 29.54 -0.86
CA VAL A 188 -3.77 29.16 0.51
C VAL A 188 -5.04 28.60 1.15
N GLU A 189 -5.03 27.31 1.51
CA GLU A 189 -6.23 26.57 1.99
C GLU A 189 -6.92 27.26 3.19
N GLN A 190 -6.14 27.87 4.08
CA GLN A 190 -6.66 28.45 5.32
C GLN A 190 -7.29 29.82 5.11
N THR A 191 -6.78 30.64 4.19
CA THR A 191 -7.18 32.03 4.00
C THR A 191 -7.98 32.27 2.71
N GLY A 192 -7.89 31.35 1.74
CA GLY A 192 -8.43 31.54 0.39
C GLY A 192 -7.64 32.54 -0.45
N GLU A 193 -6.49 33.04 0.05
CA GLU A 193 -5.67 33.99 -0.68
C GLU A 193 -5.02 33.34 -1.90
N GLU A 194 -5.13 33.99 -3.06
CA GLU A 194 -4.49 33.51 -4.29
C GLU A 194 -2.98 33.73 -4.27
N PHE A 195 -2.25 32.75 -4.81
CA PHE A 195 -0.82 32.88 -5.08
C PHE A 195 -0.48 32.47 -6.52
N GLU A 196 0.62 33.00 -7.01
CA GLU A 196 1.18 32.69 -8.32
C GLU A 196 2.69 32.48 -8.17
N VAL A 197 3.20 31.45 -8.84
CA VAL A 197 4.63 31.13 -8.89
C VAL A 197 5.09 31.14 -10.33
N GLU A 198 6.15 31.90 -10.63
CA GLU A 198 6.90 31.86 -11.87
C GLU A 198 8.16 31.02 -11.67
N ALA A 199 8.44 30.07 -12.56
CA ALA A 199 9.61 29.19 -12.46
C ALA A 199 10.11 28.79 -13.84
N GLU A 200 11.44 28.48 -13.94
CA GLU A 200 12.04 27.95 -15.16
C GLU A 200 11.60 26.49 -15.42
N SER A 201 11.37 25.74 -14.35
CA SER A 201 10.92 24.35 -14.41
C SER A 201 9.94 24.03 -13.29
N LEU A 202 9.07 23.06 -13.55
CA LEU A 202 8.01 22.66 -12.65
C LEU A 202 7.99 21.14 -12.47
N VAL A 203 7.95 20.68 -11.21
CA VAL A 203 7.89 19.26 -10.87
C VAL A 203 6.57 18.94 -10.20
N VAL A 204 5.79 18.03 -10.80
CA VAL A 204 4.54 17.52 -10.23
C VAL A 204 4.85 16.27 -9.42
N ALA A 205 4.80 16.38 -8.08
CA ALA A 205 5.03 15.30 -7.14
C ALA A 205 3.83 15.08 -6.19
N SER A 206 2.63 15.43 -6.64
CA SER A 206 1.39 15.53 -5.85
C SER A 206 0.69 14.20 -5.51
N GLY A 207 1.27 13.06 -5.90
CA GLY A 207 0.68 11.74 -5.69
C GLY A 207 -0.36 11.38 -6.76
N GLY A 208 -1.27 10.45 -6.42
CA GLY A 208 -2.23 9.89 -7.36
C GLY A 208 -3.66 10.35 -7.16
N ILE A 209 -4.62 9.47 -7.51
CA ILE A 209 -6.07 9.73 -7.46
C ILE A 209 -6.79 9.02 -6.30
N ASN A 210 -6.13 8.12 -5.61
CA ASN A 210 -6.77 7.13 -4.72
C ASN A 210 -7.32 7.71 -3.40
N GLY A 211 -7.13 9.00 -3.14
CA GLY A 211 -7.76 9.74 -2.06
C GLY A 211 -9.18 10.22 -2.39
N ASP A 212 -9.54 10.24 -3.67
CA ASP A 212 -10.87 10.56 -4.19
C ASP A 212 -11.56 9.27 -4.66
N ILE A 213 -12.55 8.80 -3.89
CA ILE A 213 -13.22 7.52 -4.17
C ILE A 213 -14.07 7.58 -5.43
N ASP A 214 -14.60 8.74 -5.79
CA ASP A 214 -15.38 8.89 -7.03
C ASP A 214 -14.46 8.77 -8.25
N ARG A 215 -13.26 9.34 -8.20
CA ARG A 215 -12.24 9.12 -9.23
C ARG A 215 -11.74 7.68 -9.29
N VAL A 216 -11.58 7.03 -8.15
CA VAL A 216 -11.26 5.60 -8.08
C VAL A 216 -12.31 4.79 -8.82
N ARG A 217 -13.60 5.05 -8.59
CA ARG A 217 -14.71 4.38 -9.27
C ARG A 217 -14.76 4.68 -10.76
N ALA A 218 -14.56 5.94 -11.15
CA ALA A 218 -14.57 6.38 -12.54
C ALA A 218 -13.43 5.73 -13.37
N ASN A 219 -12.34 5.34 -12.70
CA ASN A 219 -11.18 4.67 -13.29
C ASN A 219 -11.03 3.24 -12.75
N TRP A 220 -12.14 2.52 -12.56
CA TRP A 220 -12.11 1.16 -12.04
C TRP A 220 -11.57 0.17 -13.06
N HIS A 221 -10.67 -0.73 -12.63
CA HIS A 221 -10.09 -1.71 -13.55
C HIS A 221 -11.14 -2.70 -14.07
N THR A 222 -11.15 -2.93 -15.36
CA THR A 222 -12.18 -3.74 -16.04
C THR A 222 -12.23 -5.18 -15.52
N ASP A 223 -11.09 -5.78 -15.18
CA ASP A 223 -10.99 -7.16 -14.70
C ASP A 223 -11.65 -7.35 -13.33
N TRP A 224 -11.86 -6.28 -12.59
CA TRP A 224 -12.57 -6.31 -11.31
C TRP A 224 -14.09 -6.23 -11.46
N GLY A 225 -14.61 -6.06 -12.68
CA GLY A 225 -16.05 -5.94 -12.94
C GLY A 225 -16.60 -4.62 -12.37
N ARG A 226 -17.68 -4.68 -11.61
CA ARG A 226 -18.29 -3.48 -11.00
C ARG A 226 -17.57 -3.10 -9.71
N PRO A 227 -17.32 -1.80 -9.48
CA PRO A 227 -16.80 -1.35 -8.19
C PRO A 227 -17.79 -1.66 -7.06
N PRO A 228 -17.33 -2.17 -5.90
CA PRO A 228 -18.21 -2.46 -4.77
C PRO A 228 -18.94 -1.21 -4.29
N GLU A 229 -20.10 -1.38 -3.66
CA GLU A 229 -20.84 -0.26 -3.07
C GLU A 229 -20.00 0.50 -2.03
N VAL A 230 -19.25 -0.22 -1.20
CA VAL A 230 -18.33 0.37 -0.22
C VAL A 230 -16.90 0.16 -0.68
N ILE A 231 -16.17 1.26 -0.91
CA ILE A 231 -14.71 1.31 -1.07
C ILE A 231 -14.18 2.22 0.03
N LEU A 232 -13.37 1.66 0.91
CA LEU A 232 -12.76 2.45 1.99
C LEU A 232 -11.57 3.28 1.46
N ASN A 233 -11.33 4.43 2.10
CA ASN A 233 -10.23 5.31 1.75
C ASN A 233 -9.01 5.05 2.64
N GLY A 234 -8.02 4.35 2.12
CA GLY A 234 -6.72 4.11 2.77
C GLY A 234 -5.57 4.93 2.17
N SER A 235 -5.86 5.87 1.26
CA SER A 235 -4.88 6.74 0.61
C SER A 235 -4.73 8.09 1.33
N HIS A 236 -3.85 8.95 0.83
CA HIS A 236 -3.72 10.31 1.33
C HIS A 236 -4.96 11.15 0.94
N ARG A 237 -5.47 11.97 1.87
CA ARG A 237 -6.71 12.74 1.67
C ARG A 237 -6.66 13.72 0.49
N PHE A 238 -5.47 14.17 0.11
CA PHE A 238 -5.23 15.11 -0.99
C PHE A 238 -4.70 14.43 -2.27
N ALA A 239 -4.66 13.10 -2.32
CA ALA A 239 -4.41 12.38 -3.55
C ALA A 239 -5.68 12.33 -4.41
N ASP A 240 -6.14 13.50 -4.86
CA ASP A 240 -7.42 13.73 -5.53
C ASP A 240 -7.32 13.88 -7.06
N GLY A 241 -6.11 13.76 -7.62
CA GLY A 241 -5.89 13.86 -9.07
C GLY A 241 -6.00 15.25 -9.66
N ARG A 242 -6.16 16.30 -8.86
CA ARG A 242 -6.28 17.69 -9.34
C ARG A 242 -5.10 18.13 -10.21
N LEU A 243 -3.90 17.77 -9.83
CA LEU A 243 -2.71 18.09 -10.63
C LEU A 243 -2.60 17.24 -11.93
N HIS A 244 -3.29 16.09 -12.00
CA HIS A 244 -3.45 15.38 -13.28
C HIS A 244 -4.32 16.20 -14.24
N ASP A 245 -5.44 16.76 -13.75
CA ASP A 245 -6.31 17.64 -14.56
C ASP A 245 -5.58 18.88 -15.01
N ALA A 246 -4.88 19.55 -14.09
CA ALA A 246 -4.09 20.75 -14.42
C ALA A 246 -2.98 20.44 -15.45
N ALA A 247 -2.30 19.30 -15.34
CA ALA A 247 -1.32 18.89 -16.34
C ALA A 247 -1.97 18.50 -17.68
N GLY A 248 -3.11 17.82 -17.63
CA GLY A 248 -3.90 17.48 -18.81
C GLY A 248 -4.33 18.73 -19.59
N SER A 249 -4.71 19.82 -18.90
CA SER A 249 -5.12 21.09 -19.54
C SER A 249 -3.99 21.76 -20.32
N VAL A 250 -2.73 21.49 -20.00
CA VAL A 250 -1.55 21.96 -20.72
C VAL A 250 -0.98 20.92 -21.70
N GLY A 251 -1.73 19.85 -21.97
CA GLY A 251 -1.43 18.84 -22.99
C GLY A 251 -0.69 17.59 -22.51
N ALA A 252 -0.52 17.39 -21.20
CA ALA A 252 0.11 16.18 -20.69
C ALA A 252 -0.73 14.92 -20.94
N ALA A 253 -0.08 13.81 -21.29
CA ALA A 253 -0.70 12.50 -21.37
C ALA A 253 -0.86 11.92 -19.97
N ILE A 254 -2.08 11.46 -19.67
CA ILE A 254 -2.42 10.76 -18.45
C ILE A 254 -2.78 9.32 -18.83
N THR A 255 -2.14 8.34 -18.18
CA THR A 255 -2.26 6.93 -18.56
C THR A 255 -2.48 6.04 -17.34
N HIS A 256 -3.10 4.87 -17.56
CA HIS A 256 -3.21 3.78 -16.59
C HIS A 256 -3.83 4.20 -15.23
N LEU A 257 -4.77 5.15 -15.21
CA LEU A 257 -5.47 5.52 -13.97
C LEU A 257 -6.32 4.38 -13.40
N ASP A 258 -6.68 3.40 -14.22
CA ASP A 258 -7.31 2.15 -13.84
C ASP A 258 -6.35 1.17 -13.15
N TRP A 259 -5.04 1.35 -13.29
CA TRP A 259 -4.02 0.60 -12.55
C TRP A 259 -3.88 1.15 -11.14
N GLN A 260 -4.63 0.53 -10.26
CA GLN A 260 -4.73 0.94 -8.86
C GLN A 260 -4.31 -0.21 -7.96
N TRP A 261 -3.51 0.05 -6.96
CA TRP A 261 -3.21 -0.95 -5.96
C TRP A 261 -4.20 -0.84 -4.81
N ASN A 262 -5.33 -1.49 -4.97
CA ASN A 262 -6.35 -1.66 -3.94
C ASN A 262 -6.09 -2.95 -3.15
N TYR A 263 -6.56 -3.04 -1.90
CA TYR A 263 -6.53 -4.26 -1.11
C TYR A 263 -7.94 -4.77 -0.84
N ALA A 264 -8.05 -6.10 -0.60
CA ALA A 264 -9.31 -6.76 -0.33
C ALA A 264 -9.68 -6.80 1.17
N ALA A 265 -8.80 -6.29 2.05
CA ALA A 265 -8.91 -6.44 3.50
C ALA A 265 -8.89 -5.08 4.19
N GLY A 266 -9.87 -4.25 3.91
CA GLY A 266 -10.11 -2.97 4.57
C GLY A 266 -11.14 -3.09 5.68
N VAL A 267 -10.89 -2.46 6.82
CA VAL A 267 -11.87 -2.24 7.89
C VAL A 267 -12.03 -0.76 8.16
N ARG A 268 -13.18 -0.34 8.68
CA ARG A 268 -13.43 1.07 9.01
C ARG A 268 -12.56 1.52 10.16
N HIS A 269 -12.02 2.73 10.01
CA HIS A 269 -11.20 3.33 11.05
C HIS A 269 -12.10 3.98 12.10
N TRP A 270 -12.01 3.56 13.36
CA TRP A 270 -12.83 4.07 14.47
C TRP A 270 -12.45 5.49 14.94
N ARG A 271 -11.39 6.06 14.42
CA ARG A 271 -11.00 7.47 14.58
C ARG A 271 -10.74 8.07 13.19
N PRO A 272 -11.80 8.26 12.37
CA PRO A 272 -11.63 8.68 10.98
C PRO A 272 -11.06 10.11 10.88
N ARG A 273 -10.08 10.30 10.00
CA ARG A 273 -9.46 11.61 9.70
C ARG A 273 -9.86 12.15 8.32
N LYS A 274 -10.66 11.41 7.59
CA LYS A 274 -11.16 11.71 6.25
C LYS A 274 -12.42 10.90 5.96
N PRO A 275 -13.25 11.31 4.98
CA PRO A 275 -14.42 10.53 4.57
C PRO A 275 -14.03 9.11 4.14
N GLY A 276 -14.81 8.12 4.57
CA GLY A 276 -14.59 6.71 4.26
C GLY A 276 -13.25 6.14 4.76
N HIS A 277 -12.63 6.76 5.77
CA HIS A 277 -11.32 6.34 6.26
C HIS A 277 -11.30 4.87 6.68
N GLY A 278 -10.44 4.09 6.04
CA GLY A 278 -10.23 2.68 6.31
C GLY A 278 -8.80 2.35 6.74
N LEU A 279 -8.68 1.21 7.43
CA LEU A 279 -7.41 0.58 7.76
C LEU A 279 -7.22 -0.65 6.88
N SER A 280 -6.07 -0.77 6.28
CA SER A 280 -5.70 -1.96 5.51
C SER A 280 -5.12 -3.02 6.44
N LEU A 281 -5.82 -4.11 6.64
CA LEU A 281 -5.30 -5.27 7.34
C LEU A 281 -4.31 -6.04 6.47
N VAL A 282 -3.43 -6.80 7.11
CA VAL A 282 -2.69 -7.89 6.46
C VAL A 282 -3.39 -9.18 6.88
N PRO A 283 -4.19 -9.80 5.99
CA PRO A 283 -5.01 -10.93 6.35
C PRO A 283 -4.18 -12.10 6.87
N PRO A 284 -4.58 -12.72 8.00
CA PRO A 284 -3.95 -13.93 8.50
C PRO A 284 -4.02 -15.07 7.48
N LYS A 285 -2.88 -15.69 7.16
CA LYS A 285 -2.84 -16.84 6.24
C LYS A 285 -3.62 -18.04 6.74
N SER A 286 -3.76 -18.17 8.07
CA SER A 286 -4.46 -19.27 8.74
C SER A 286 -5.95 -19.00 8.96
N ALA A 287 -6.46 -17.81 8.68
CA ALA A 287 -7.89 -17.51 8.71
C ALA A 287 -8.59 -18.07 7.48
N LEU A 288 -9.88 -18.39 7.59
CA LEU A 288 -10.71 -18.72 6.44
C LEU A 288 -11.30 -17.46 5.85
N TRP A 289 -11.19 -17.32 4.54
CA TRP A 289 -11.82 -16.24 3.82
C TRP A 289 -13.18 -16.70 3.29
N LEU A 290 -14.24 -16.10 3.82
CA LEU A 290 -15.62 -16.44 3.52
C LEU A 290 -16.28 -15.29 2.75
N ASP A 291 -17.26 -15.64 1.93
CA ASP A 291 -18.12 -14.68 1.27
C ASP A 291 -19.11 -14.03 2.25
N TRP A 292 -19.97 -13.17 1.73
CA TRP A 292 -20.98 -12.46 2.53
C TRP A 292 -22.02 -13.38 3.19
N ARG A 293 -22.21 -14.62 2.68
CA ARG A 293 -23.12 -15.64 3.26
C ARG A 293 -22.44 -16.55 4.28
N GLY A 294 -21.10 -16.52 4.34
CA GLY A 294 -20.34 -17.42 5.19
C GLY A 294 -19.80 -18.66 4.46
N GLU A 295 -19.97 -18.77 3.15
CA GLU A 295 -19.37 -19.81 2.35
C GLU A 295 -17.88 -19.52 2.13
N ARG A 296 -17.05 -20.56 2.14
CA ARG A 296 -15.62 -20.37 1.83
C ARG A 296 -15.43 -19.97 0.38
N ILE A 297 -14.79 -18.83 0.15
CA ILE A 297 -14.51 -18.34 -1.20
C ILE A 297 -13.62 -19.36 -1.93
N GLY A 298 -14.07 -19.78 -3.11
CA GLY A 298 -13.40 -20.82 -3.87
C GLY A 298 -13.87 -20.89 -5.34
N PRO A 299 -13.37 -21.87 -6.10
CA PRO A 299 -12.71 -23.12 -5.71
C PRO A 299 -11.27 -22.97 -5.22
N MET A 300 -10.57 -21.90 -5.58
CA MET A 300 -9.24 -21.57 -5.06
C MET A 300 -9.39 -20.69 -3.82
N PRO A 301 -9.00 -21.16 -2.63
CA PRO A 301 -9.10 -20.34 -1.41
C PRO A 301 -8.22 -19.11 -1.49
N LEU A 302 -8.71 -17.99 -0.98
CA LEU A 302 -7.93 -16.74 -0.95
C LEU A 302 -6.83 -16.83 0.10
N VAL A 303 -5.63 -16.43 -0.26
CA VAL A 303 -4.46 -16.38 0.65
C VAL A 303 -3.60 -15.16 0.29
N THR A 304 -3.34 -14.31 1.26
CA THR A 304 -2.53 -13.10 1.08
C THR A 304 -1.08 -13.41 0.68
N GLY A 305 -0.46 -12.47 -0.06
CA GLY A 305 0.96 -12.49 -0.43
C GLY A 305 1.27 -13.27 -1.72
N TYR A 306 0.24 -13.62 -2.48
CA TYR A 306 0.37 -14.28 -3.78
C TYR A 306 -0.02 -13.36 -4.93
N ASP A 307 -1.24 -12.85 -4.94
CA ASP A 307 -1.77 -11.99 -5.99
C ASP A 307 -2.85 -11.06 -5.40
N THR A 308 -2.48 -9.81 -5.15
CA THR A 308 -3.38 -8.82 -4.57
C THR A 308 -4.45 -8.39 -5.57
N HIS A 309 -4.13 -8.37 -6.88
CA HIS A 309 -5.07 -8.02 -7.93
C HIS A 309 -6.20 -9.06 -8.01
N ASP A 310 -5.86 -10.37 -8.00
CA ASP A 310 -6.84 -11.45 -7.96
C ASP A 310 -7.68 -11.42 -6.68
N LEU A 311 -7.08 -11.14 -5.50
CA LEU A 311 -7.85 -11.01 -4.26
C LEU A 311 -8.97 -9.96 -4.37
N VAL A 312 -8.67 -8.79 -4.95
CA VAL A 312 -9.67 -7.74 -5.18
C VAL A 312 -10.72 -8.20 -6.18
N ALA A 313 -10.31 -8.83 -7.28
CA ALA A 313 -11.22 -9.36 -8.29
C ALA A 313 -12.20 -10.38 -7.70
N GLN A 314 -11.73 -11.29 -6.84
CA GLN A 314 -12.59 -12.28 -6.17
C GLN A 314 -13.65 -11.65 -5.28
N ILE A 315 -13.31 -10.57 -4.55
CA ILE A 315 -14.27 -9.83 -3.73
C ILE A 315 -15.28 -9.08 -4.61
N CYS A 316 -14.83 -8.45 -5.70
CA CYS A 316 -15.71 -7.69 -6.59
C CYS A 316 -16.69 -8.57 -7.41
N ARG A 317 -16.37 -9.86 -7.60
CA ARG A 317 -17.26 -10.83 -8.26
C ARG A 317 -18.43 -11.28 -7.39
N GLN A 318 -18.41 -11.00 -6.09
CA GLN A 318 -19.49 -11.36 -5.20
C GLN A 318 -20.69 -10.42 -5.38
N GLU A 319 -21.86 -10.91 -5.03
CA GLU A 319 -23.10 -10.14 -5.06
C GLU A 319 -23.00 -8.90 -4.13
N ARG A 320 -22.40 -9.10 -2.95
CA ARG A 320 -22.07 -8.02 -2.01
C ARG A 320 -20.56 -7.86 -1.96
N GLY A 321 -20.07 -6.65 -2.19
CA GLY A 321 -18.64 -6.34 -2.30
C GLY A 321 -17.88 -6.31 -0.96
N TYR A 322 -18.17 -7.24 -0.04
CA TYR A 322 -17.42 -7.47 1.19
C TYR A 322 -17.28 -8.97 1.46
N SER A 323 -16.36 -9.29 2.36
CA SER A 323 -16.07 -10.68 2.76
C SER A 323 -15.84 -10.77 4.26
N TRP A 324 -15.69 -12.00 4.74
CA TRP A 324 -15.39 -12.27 6.14
C TRP A 324 -14.08 -13.02 6.27
N GLN A 325 -13.28 -12.69 7.28
CA GLN A 325 -12.21 -13.53 7.76
C GLN A 325 -12.64 -14.22 9.06
N LEU A 326 -12.68 -15.55 9.05
CA LEU A 326 -12.99 -16.36 10.22
C LEU A 326 -11.68 -16.93 10.80
N LEU A 327 -11.43 -16.63 12.07
CA LEU A 327 -10.25 -17.05 12.81
C LEU A 327 -10.55 -17.19 14.29
N ASN A 328 -9.56 -17.58 15.07
CA ASN A 328 -9.61 -17.54 16.52
C ASN A 328 -8.52 -16.64 17.12
N ARG A 329 -8.62 -16.37 18.42
CA ARG A 329 -7.68 -15.49 19.12
C ARG A 329 -6.21 -15.91 18.94
N ARG A 330 -5.89 -17.22 18.90
CA ARG A 330 -4.51 -17.70 18.72
C ARG A 330 -3.96 -17.32 17.36
N ILE A 331 -4.76 -17.46 16.30
CA ILE A 331 -4.39 -17.00 14.95
C ILE A 331 -4.24 -15.47 14.95
N ALA A 332 -5.23 -14.74 15.52
CA ALA A 332 -5.20 -13.28 15.57
C ALA A 332 -3.95 -12.75 16.27
N LEU A 333 -3.60 -13.26 17.44
CA LEU A 333 -2.42 -12.84 18.19
C LEU A 333 -1.12 -12.99 17.40
N LYS A 334 -1.02 -14.02 16.55
CA LYS A 334 0.19 -14.33 15.81
C LYS A 334 0.27 -13.70 14.44
N GLU A 335 -0.83 -13.61 13.73
CA GLU A 335 -0.85 -13.30 12.29
C GLU A 335 -1.52 -11.97 11.95
N LEU A 336 -2.47 -11.48 12.77
CA LEU A 336 -3.18 -10.24 12.49
C LEU A 336 -2.21 -9.06 12.52
N ALA A 337 -2.25 -8.24 11.47
CA ALA A 337 -1.44 -7.04 11.36
C ALA A 337 -2.18 -5.97 10.55
N VAL A 338 -1.79 -4.71 10.76
CA VAL A 338 -2.24 -3.56 9.99
C VAL A 338 -1.10 -3.07 9.11
N SER A 339 -1.39 -2.79 7.85
CA SER A 339 -0.44 -2.23 6.89
C SER A 339 -0.34 -0.72 7.06
N GLY A 340 0.52 -0.26 7.97
CA GLY A 340 0.74 1.17 8.21
C GLY A 340 1.58 1.42 9.46
N ALA A 341 2.00 2.66 9.66
CA ALA A 341 2.82 3.07 10.80
C ALA A 341 2.01 3.19 12.10
N GLU A 342 0.75 3.61 12.01
CA GLU A 342 -0.11 3.96 13.16
C GLU A 342 -0.31 2.79 14.12
N PHE A 343 -0.68 1.62 13.62
CA PHE A 343 -0.96 0.42 14.43
C PHE A 343 0.24 -0.50 14.60
N ASN A 344 1.45 0.01 14.34
CA ASN A 344 2.71 -0.68 14.59
C ASN A 344 3.68 0.17 15.46
N PRO A 345 3.23 0.68 16.63
CA PRO A 345 4.01 1.66 17.39
C PRO A 345 5.38 1.11 17.85
N ALA A 346 5.46 -0.17 18.23
CA ALA A 346 6.72 -0.78 18.63
C ALA A 346 7.74 -0.81 17.48
N PHE A 347 7.25 -1.04 16.25
CA PHE A 347 8.08 -1.10 15.05
C PHE A 347 8.42 0.32 14.55
N ARG A 348 7.44 1.23 14.51
CA ARG A 348 7.61 2.64 14.15
C ARG A 348 8.64 3.32 15.05
N ASP A 349 8.53 3.12 16.36
CA ASP A 349 9.40 3.73 17.36
C ASP A 349 10.71 2.94 17.58
N ARG A 350 11.00 1.94 16.73
CA ARG A 350 12.22 1.14 16.71
C ARG A 350 12.52 0.41 18.04
N LYS A 351 11.47 -0.02 18.78
CA LYS A 351 11.56 -0.73 20.08
C LYS A 351 11.84 -2.22 19.89
N ARG A 352 13.09 -2.58 19.61
CA ARG A 352 13.52 -3.94 19.24
C ARG A 352 13.01 -5.05 20.18
N LEU A 353 13.13 -4.86 21.50
CA LEU A 353 12.69 -5.85 22.49
C LEU A 353 11.17 -6.08 22.44
N ARG A 354 10.39 -5.01 22.26
CA ARG A 354 8.93 -5.11 22.14
C ARG A 354 8.54 -5.82 20.84
N VAL A 355 9.18 -5.49 19.73
CA VAL A 355 8.97 -6.17 18.45
C VAL A 355 9.29 -7.66 18.56
N ALA A 356 10.42 -8.02 19.16
CA ALA A 356 10.80 -9.44 19.40
C ALA A 356 9.76 -10.16 20.26
N ARG A 357 9.32 -9.53 21.36
CA ARG A 357 8.27 -10.08 22.22
C ARG A 357 6.97 -10.32 21.46
N ASP A 358 6.51 -9.33 20.69
CA ASP A 358 5.24 -9.39 19.94
C ASP A 358 5.32 -10.46 18.82
N LEU A 359 6.49 -10.69 18.23
CA LEU A 359 6.71 -11.78 17.28
C LEU A 359 6.68 -13.17 17.92
N LEU A 360 7.19 -13.31 19.15
CA LEU A 360 7.29 -14.61 19.86
C LEU A 360 5.98 -14.96 20.58
N LEU A 361 5.42 -14.01 21.31
CA LEU A 361 4.27 -14.22 22.20
C LEU A 361 2.93 -13.79 21.59
N GLY A 362 2.96 -13.15 20.42
CA GLY A 362 1.79 -12.56 19.76
C GLY A 362 1.56 -11.09 20.12
N ASN A 363 0.96 -10.35 19.20
CA ASN A 363 0.67 -8.92 19.35
C ASN A 363 -0.67 -8.71 20.10
N ARG A 364 -0.63 -8.86 21.42
CA ARG A 364 -1.80 -8.72 22.29
C ARG A 364 -2.40 -7.31 22.21
N TRP A 365 -1.56 -6.28 22.18
CA TRP A 365 -2.01 -4.89 22.11
C TRP A 365 -2.84 -4.64 20.85
N LEU A 366 -2.38 -5.09 19.67
CA LEU A 366 -3.11 -4.91 18.43
C LEU A 366 -4.45 -5.67 18.42
N TYR A 367 -4.45 -6.91 18.95
CA TYR A 367 -5.67 -7.70 19.08
C TYR A 367 -6.71 -6.98 19.94
N GLU A 368 -6.31 -6.49 21.13
CA GLU A 368 -7.18 -5.79 22.05
C GLU A 368 -7.69 -4.45 21.46
N GLU A 369 -6.81 -3.68 20.81
CA GLU A 369 -7.16 -2.41 20.18
C GLU A 369 -8.20 -2.60 19.06
N LEU A 370 -8.00 -3.59 18.19
CA LEU A 370 -8.89 -3.88 17.08
C LEU A 370 -10.25 -4.43 17.57
N THR A 371 -10.24 -5.40 18.48
CA THR A 371 -11.48 -6.04 18.95
C THR A 371 -12.32 -5.15 19.85
N ALA A 372 -11.72 -4.16 20.52
CA ALA A 372 -12.42 -3.22 21.37
C ALA A 372 -13.04 -2.03 20.61
N ASN A 373 -12.43 -1.63 19.48
CA ASN A 373 -12.76 -0.35 18.86
C ASN A 373 -13.31 -0.48 17.42
N CYS A 374 -12.92 -1.52 16.68
CA CYS A 374 -13.32 -1.65 15.28
C CYS A 374 -14.71 -2.28 15.15
N GLU A 375 -15.66 -1.54 14.59
CA GLU A 375 -17.04 -2.01 14.38
C GLU A 375 -17.15 -3.20 13.42
N ASP A 376 -16.17 -3.40 12.53
CA ASP A 376 -16.16 -4.50 11.56
C ASP A 376 -15.61 -5.81 12.16
N ILE A 377 -15.34 -5.87 13.47
CA ILE A 377 -14.80 -7.05 14.14
C ILE A 377 -15.75 -7.53 15.24
N VAL A 378 -16.19 -8.77 15.14
CA VAL A 378 -17.02 -9.43 16.15
C VAL A 378 -16.28 -10.59 16.78
N VAL A 379 -16.51 -10.80 18.09
CA VAL A 379 -15.82 -11.83 18.89
C VAL A 379 -16.85 -12.59 19.70
N ALA A 380 -16.79 -13.92 19.71
CA ALA A 380 -17.70 -14.76 20.48
C ALA A 380 -17.03 -16.01 21.05
N GLY A 381 -17.60 -16.56 22.09
CA GLY A 381 -17.14 -17.80 22.73
C GLY A 381 -17.45 -19.07 21.91
N THR A 382 -18.55 -19.03 21.16
CA THR A 382 -19.04 -20.15 20.36
C THR A 382 -19.34 -19.73 18.92
N LEU A 383 -19.37 -20.70 17.99
CA LEU A 383 -19.67 -20.40 16.60
C LEU A 383 -21.14 -19.93 16.37
N PRO A 384 -22.17 -20.50 17.02
CA PRO A 384 -23.52 -19.96 16.90
C PRO A 384 -23.61 -18.49 17.32
N GLU A 385 -23.06 -18.13 18.48
CA GLU A 385 -23.00 -16.75 18.96
C GLU A 385 -22.23 -15.83 17.99
N LEU A 386 -21.12 -16.32 17.39
CA LEU A 386 -20.37 -15.53 16.42
C LEU A 386 -21.21 -15.21 15.18
N VAL A 387 -21.92 -16.19 14.62
CA VAL A 387 -22.77 -16.00 13.45
C VAL A 387 -23.95 -15.08 13.76
N GLU A 388 -24.52 -15.18 14.96
CA GLU A 388 -25.55 -14.23 15.43
C GLU A 388 -25.01 -12.79 15.41
N ARG A 389 -23.84 -12.54 15.99
CA ARG A 389 -23.17 -11.22 15.97
C ARG A 389 -22.79 -10.75 14.57
N MET A 390 -22.38 -11.67 13.68
CA MET A 390 -22.15 -11.33 12.27
C MET A 390 -23.45 -10.86 11.60
N ASN A 391 -24.58 -11.53 11.86
CA ASN A 391 -25.88 -11.15 11.36
C ASN A 391 -26.40 -9.83 11.94
N GLU A 392 -26.20 -9.60 13.24
CA GLU A 392 -26.46 -8.30 13.88
C GLU A 392 -25.70 -7.17 13.20
N LEU A 393 -24.40 -7.39 12.89
CA LEU A 393 -23.54 -6.41 12.25
C LEU A 393 -23.96 -6.06 10.82
N VAL A 394 -24.50 -7.02 10.06
CA VAL A 394 -25.01 -6.75 8.69
C VAL A 394 -26.49 -6.34 8.67
N GLY A 395 -27.27 -6.68 9.71
CA GLY A 395 -28.63 -6.23 9.91
C GLY A 395 -29.71 -6.97 9.12
N ASP A 396 -29.39 -8.11 8.47
CA ASP A 396 -30.32 -8.78 7.53
C ASP A 396 -30.38 -10.31 7.63
N GLY A 397 -29.67 -10.92 8.57
CA GLY A 397 -29.68 -12.38 8.75
C GLY A 397 -29.08 -13.18 7.59
N SER A 398 -28.28 -12.56 6.75
CA SER A 398 -27.77 -13.19 5.51
C SER A 398 -26.63 -14.18 5.72
N VAL A 399 -25.97 -14.17 6.87
CA VAL A 399 -24.86 -15.10 7.16
C VAL A 399 -25.47 -16.44 7.63
N ASP A 400 -25.21 -17.50 6.85
CA ASP A 400 -25.72 -18.83 7.14
C ASP A 400 -24.80 -19.60 8.10
N TYR A 401 -25.33 -19.98 9.25
CA TYR A 401 -24.60 -20.78 10.23
C TYR A 401 -24.10 -22.11 9.67
N ALA A 402 -24.92 -22.80 8.84
CA ALA A 402 -24.53 -24.10 8.29
C ALA A 402 -23.34 -23.96 7.35
N ALA A 403 -23.31 -22.92 6.52
CA ALA A 403 -22.19 -22.61 5.63
C ALA A 403 -20.90 -22.32 6.41
N VAL A 404 -20.95 -21.44 7.41
CA VAL A 404 -19.80 -21.10 8.25
C VAL A 404 -19.27 -22.34 8.99
N HIS A 405 -20.18 -23.12 9.58
CA HIS A 405 -19.85 -24.35 10.31
C HIS A 405 -19.18 -25.38 9.37
N GLU A 406 -19.75 -25.60 8.19
CA GLU A 406 -19.20 -26.54 7.21
C GLU A 406 -17.80 -26.10 6.74
N ALA A 407 -17.63 -24.81 6.42
CA ALA A 407 -16.33 -24.26 6.01
C ALA A 407 -15.25 -24.50 7.08
N ALA A 408 -15.55 -24.17 8.34
CA ALA A 408 -14.61 -24.33 9.46
C ALA A 408 -14.34 -25.80 9.78
N SER A 409 -15.38 -26.64 9.82
CA SER A 409 -15.25 -28.07 10.16
C SER A 409 -14.45 -28.84 9.10
N ARG A 410 -14.71 -28.58 7.81
CA ARG A 410 -13.95 -29.19 6.71
C ARG A 410 -12.48 -28.78 6.72
N TYR A 411 -12.18 -27.53 7.03
CA TYR A 411 -10.82 -27.04 7.13
C TYR A 411 -10.10 -27.72 8.31
N ASP A 412 -10.74 -27.77 9.47
CA ASP A 412 -10.20 -28.40 10.68
C ASP A 412 -10.00 -29.90 10.53
N GLU A 413 -10.89 -30.60 9.81
CA GLU A 413 -10.72 -32.00 9.45
C GLU A 413 -9.47 -32.21 8.60
N ARG A 414 -9.26 -31.37 7.57
CA ARG A 414 -8.07 -31.45 6.71
C ARG A 414 -6.79 -31.24 7.50
N ILE A 415 -6.77 -30.28 8.44
CA ILE A 415 -5.67 -30.13 9.38
C ILE A 415 -5.45 -31.40 10.21
N GLY A 416 -6.54 -32.02 10.69
CA GLY A 416 -6.50 -33.24 11.52
C GLY A 416 -5.90 -34.46 10.81
N ARG A 417 -5.95 -34.51 9.47
CA ARG A 417 -5.31 -35.59 8.67
C ARG A 417 -3.80 -35.52 8.69
N GLY A 418 -3.20 -34.42 9.11
CA GLY A 418 -1.78 -34.18 9.18
C GLY A 418 -1.15 -33.70 7.86
N PRO A 419 0.06 -33.10 7.93
CA PRO A 419 0.68 -32.39 6.79
C PRO A 419 0.89 -33.24 5.53
N ARG A 420 1.13 -34.54 5.69
CA ARG A 420 1.33 -35.47 4.54
C ARG A 420 0.06 -35.67 3.71
N PHE A 421 -1.11 -35.41 4.29
CA PHE A 421 -2.41 -35.64 3.68
C PHE A 421 -3.21 -34.37 3.45
N HIS A 422 -2.56 -33.21 3.57
CA HIS A 422 -3.21 -31.94 3.24
C HIS A 422 -3.51 -31.87 1.74
N ASN A 423 -4.78 -31.89 1.39
CA ASN A 423 -5.29 -31.69 0.04
C ASN A 423 -6.03 -30.36 -0.12
N ASP A 424 -5.70 -29.39 0.72
CA ASP A 424 -6.23 -28.05 0.73
C ASP A 424 -5.15 -27.07 0.27
N GLU A 425 -5.46 -26.23 -0.71
CA GLU A 425 -4.50 -25.31 -1.30
C GLU A 425 -4.02 -24.23 -0.31
N GLN A 426 -4.88 -23.75 0.59
CA GLN A 426 -4.47 -22.83 1.64
C GLN A 426 -3.43 -23.46 2.57
N LEU A 427 -3.63 -24.73 2.98
CA LEU A 427 -2.68 -25.44 3.84
C LEU A 427 -1.33 -25.66 3.13
N ARG A 428 -1.35 -25.95 1.83
CA ARG A 428 -0.13 -26.06 1.02
C ARG A 428 0.62 -24.73 0.91
N ARG A 429 -0.10 -23.63 0.73
CA ARG A 429 0.48 -22.26 0.70
C ARG A 429 1.04 -21.86 2.05
N ILE A 430 0.38 -22.21 3.16
CA ILE A 430 0.91 -22.01 4.51
C ILE A 430 2.20 -22.78 4.69
N GLU A 431 2.26 -24.05 4.28
CA GLU A 431 3.48 -24.86 4.34
C GLU A 431 4.61 -24.23 3.52
N PHE A 432 4.32 -23.83 2.29
CA PHE A 432 5.30 -23.18 1.42
C PHE A 432 5.78 -21.84 2.00
N ALA A 433 4.88 -21.00 2.48
CA ALA A 433 5.23 -19.72 3.11
C ALA A 433 6.16 -19.94 4.32
N ARG A 434 5.88 -20.94 5.16
CA ARG A 434 6.67 -21.25 6.36
C ARG A 434 8.08 -21.79 6.08
N ARG A 435 8.43 -22.10 4.84
CA ARG A 435 9.84 -22.40 4.47
C ARG A 435 10.73 -21.17 4.60
N TRP A 436 10.15 -19.96 4.43
CA TRP A 436 10.86 -18.72 4.69
C TRP A 436 10.77 -18.30 6.15
N THR A 437 11.92 -17.92 6.75
CA THR A 437 11.99 -17.66 8.21
C THR A 437 11.07 -16.53 8.65
N GLY A 438 10.97 -15.43 7.87
CA GLY A 438 10.10 -14.31 8.19
C GLY A 438 8.62 -14.69 8.25
N ASP A 439 8.15 -15.46 7.26
CA ASP A 439 6.78 -15.97 7.25
C ASP A 439 6.55 -17.03 8.34
N ARG A 440 7.53 -17.90 8.60
CA ARG A 440 7.44 -18.94 9.64
C ARG A 440 7.23 -18.36 11.04
N LEU A 441 7.88 -17.24 11.33
CA LEU A 441 7.73 -16.53 12.62
C LEU A 441 6.32 -15.96 12.81
N ARG A 442 5.68 -15.55 11.71
CA ARG A 442 4.39 -14.84 11.72
C ARG A 442 3.20 -15.70 11.26
N THR A 443 3.37 -16.98 10.98
CA THR A 443 2.29 -17.85 10.50
C THR A 443 2.15 -19.06 11.41
N CYS A 444 0.92 -19.37 11.83
CA CYS A 444 0.61 -20.55 12.62
C CYS A 444 0.98 -21.84 11.86
N ARG A 445 1.29 -22.88 12.61
CA ARG A 445 1.52 -24.21 12.04
C ARG A 445 0.23 -25.01 12.07
N PHE A 446 -0.63 -24.79 11.07
CA PHE A 446 -1.89 -25.52 10.89
C PHE A 446 -2.82 -25.43 12.13
N GLN A 447 -3.14 -24.20 12.53
CA GLN A 447 -4.08 -23.96 13.64
C GLN A 447 -5.52 -24.21 13.17
N LYS A 448 -6.23 -25.11 13.86
CA LYS A 448 -7.67 -25.32 13.68
C LYS A 448 -8.46 -24.08 14.09
N ILE A 449 -9.53 -23.77 13.34
CA ILE A 449 -10.43 -22.65 13.64
C ILE A 449 -11.25 -22.93 14.90
N LEU A 450 -11.86 -24.12 14.97
CA LEU A 450 -12.77 -24.52 16.05
C LEU A 450 -12.06 -25.18 17.25
N ASP A 451 -10.73 -24.97 17.41
CA ASP A 451 -9.99 -25.46 18.57
C ASP A 451 -10.46 -24.75 19.85
N PRO A 452 -11.11 -25.44 20.79
CA PRO A 452 -11.65 -24.82 22.02
C PRO A 452 -10.56 -24.24 22.93
N LYS A 453 -9.29 -24.63 22.73
CA LYS A 453 -8.13 -24.12 23.46
C LYS A 453 -7.49 -22.89 22.83
N ALA A 454 -7.98 -22.46 21.66
CA ALA A 454 -7.42 -21.32 20.93
C ALA A 454 -7.99 -19.95 21.34
N GLY A 455 -8.92 -19.95 22.32
CA GLY A 455 -9.64 -18.76 22.80
C GLY A 455 -10.86 -18.45 21.94
N PRO A 456 -11.48 -17.27 22.09
CA PRO A 456 -12.70 -16.94 21.39
C PRO A 456 -12.48 -16.92 19.87
N LEU A 457 -13.57 -17.14 19.14
CA LEU A 457 -13.67 -16.97 17.71
C LEU A 457 -13.78 -15.50 17.36
N VAL A 458 -13.28 -15.16 16.18
CA VAL A 458 -13.26 -13.79 15.65
C VAL A 458 -13.74 -13.83 14.21
N ALA A 459 -14.64 -12.95 13.83
CA ALA A 459 -14.97 -12.67 12.44
C ALA A 459 -14.70 -11.21 12.14
N ILE A 460 -14.05 -10.96 10.99
CA ILE A 460 -13.70 -9.63 10.52
C ILE A 460 -14.43 -9.39 9.20
N ARG A 461 -15.30 -8.37 9.15
CA ARG A 461 -15.92 -7.92 7.90
C ARG A 461 -14.94 -7.04 7.15
N GLU A 462 -14.56 -7.45 5.95
CA GLU A 462 -13.54 -6.78 5.15
C GLU A 462 -14.12 -6.22 3.85
N PHE A 463 -13.70 -5.01 3.53
CA PHE A 463 -14.08 -4.27 2.32
C PHE A 463 -12.85 -4.05 1.42
N VAL A 464 -13.11 -3.77 0.14
CA VAL A 464 -12.08 -3.23 -0.72
C VAL A 464 -11.66 -1.85 -0.20
N ILE A 465 -10.35 -1.63 -0.14
CA ILE A 465 -9.77 -0.36 0.31
C ILE A 465 -8.84 0.22 -0.76
N SER A 466 -9.10 1.45 -1.15
CA SER A 466 -8.28 2.23 -2.08
C SER A 466 -6.98 2.66 -1.42
N ARG A 467 -5.84 2.44 -2.10
CA ARG A 467 -4.51 2.71 -1.52
C ARG A 467 -3.60 3.58 -2.37
N LYS A 468 -3.26 3.15 -3.59
CA LYS A 468 -2.22 3.79 -4.42
C LYS A 468 -2.61 3.77 -5.89
N SER A 469 -2.27 4.85 -6.59
CA SER A 469 -2.21 4.88 -8.05
C SER A 469 -0.90 4.28 -8.52
N MET A 470 -0.94 3.53 -9.62
CA MET A 470 0.22 3.06 -10.36
C MET A 470 0.33 3.78 -11.71
N GLY A 471 -0.78 4.30 -12.23
CA GLY A 471 -0.83 5.20 -13.36
C GLY A 471 -0.76 6.68 -12.95
N GLY A 472 -0.79 7.56 -13.94
CA GLY A 472 -0.72 9.02 -13.78
C GLY A 472 -0.15 9.73 -14.99
N LEU A 473 0.62 10.78 -14.78
CA LEU A 473 1.31 11.51 -15.85
C LEU A 473 2.34 10.60 -16.52
N GLN A 474 2.28 10.50 -17.85
CA GLN A 474 3.25 9.73 -18.59
C GLN A 474 4.56 10.51 -18.71
N THR A 475 5.68 9.86 -18.39
CA THR A 475 7.01 10.46 -18.47
C THR A 475 7.97 9.59 -19.27
N ASP A 476 9.02 10.23 -19.83
CA ASP A 476 10.21 9.51 -20.30
C ASP A 476 11.19 9.21 -19.14
N LEU A 477 12.33 8.59 -19.46
CA LEU A 477 13.35 8.23 -18.45
C LEU A 477 14.12 9.42 -17.87
N GLU A 478 14.00 10.61 -18.46
CA GLU A 478 14.47 11.88 -17.91
C GLU A 478 13.42 12.56 -17.03
N SER A 479 12.31 11.87 -16.73
CA SER A 479 11.16 12.37 -15.96
C SER A 479 10.42 13.55 -16.59
N ARG A 480 10.63 13.81 -17.90
CA ARG A 480 9.87 14.84 -18.61
C ARG A 480 8.46 14.33 -18.90
N VAL A 481 7.46 15.14 -18.55
CA VAL A 481 6.05 14.84 -18.86
C VAL A 481 5.86 14.85 -20.37
N LEU A 482 5.15 13.84 -20.89
CA LEU A 482 4.93 13.68 -22.33
C LEU A 482 3.50 14.08 -22.71
N ASP A 483 3.35 14.59 -23.93
CA ASP A 483 2.06 14.82 -24.58
C ASP A 483 1.50 13.50 -25.18
N LEU A 484 0.26 13.54 -25.68
CA LEU A 484 -0.37 12.39 -26.34
C LEU A 484 0.36 11.88 -27.60
N ARG A 485 1.31 12.64 -28.12
CA ARG A 485 2.19 12.26 -29.25
C ARG A 485 3.53 11.71 -28.77
N GLY A 486 3.76 11.62 -27.47
CA GLY A 486 4.99 11.14 -26.86
C GLY A 486 6.14 12.15 -26.88
N ARG A 487 5.88 13.43 -27.07
CA ARG A 487 6.87 14.52 -27.01
C ARG A 487 6.83 15.18 -25.64
N PRO A 488 7.97 15.64 -25.10
CA PRO A 488 7.97 16.40 -23.86
C PRO A 488 7.07 17.64 -23.95
N VAL A 489 6.29 17.86 -22.90
CA VAL A 489 5.54 19.12 -22.68
C VAL A 489 6.58 20.17 -22.33
N PRO A 490 6.66 21.29 -23.09
CA PRO A 490 7.69 22.30 -22.93
C PRO A 490 7.61 23.05 -21.61
#